data_ee42c06470aab64a93367653adfd6f1a
#
_entry.id   ee42c06470aab64a93367653adfd6f1a
#
_cell.length_a   1.000
_cell.length_b   1.000
_cell.length_c   1.000
_cell.angle_alpha   90.00
_cell.angle_beta   90.00
_cell.angle_gamma   90.00
#
_symmetry.space_group_name_H-M   'P 1'
#
loop_
_entity.id
_entity.type
_entity.pdbx_description
1 polymer ?
#
loop_
_entity_poly.entity_id
_entity_poly.type
_entity_poly.pdbx_seq_one_letter_code
_entity_poly.pdbx_strand_id
1 'polypeptide(L)'
;MSRRLRHILQALALLFIGAFLFSTGPSVQAQSASTPRPSSASIRTPDFDESVQWYQDKLGFRLLGSQSLVPGRRAVMERSGFLLEINEADHILPAEPDTTATVQVTKAPVVSVLVPDVDKEIERLRKAGVEVLQNPEDELDGRFRTAQIRDNGRHRIELREPIDENGFNAMGR
;
A
#
# COMPACT_ATOMS: atom_id res chain seq x y z
N MET A 1 -15.06 -79.99 -3.71
CA MET A 1 -14.36 -78.83 -3.09
C MET A 1 -14.51 -78.90 -1.60
N SER A 2 -13.40 -79.06 -0.84
CA SER A 2 -13.43 -79.31 0.60
C SER A 2 -13.83 -78.06 1.37
N ARG A 3 -14.54 -78.21 2.49
CA ARG A 3 -14.95 -77.08 3.34
C ARG A 3 -13.78 -76.19 3.80
N ARG A 4 -12.57 -76.72 3.83
CA ARG A 4 -11.36 -75.98 4.21
C ARG A 4 -10.94 -74.94 3.11
N LEU A 5 -11.25 -75.14 1.83
CA LEU A 5 -10.92 -74.19 0.78
C LEU A 5 -11.82 -72.94 0.79
N ARG A 6 -13.05 -73.10 1.28
CA ARG A 6 -14.01 -71.96 1.40
C ARG A 6 -13.60 -70.99 2.51
N HIS A 7 -13.05 -71.51 3.60
CA HIS A 7 -12.60 -70.63 4.72
C HIS A 7 -11.33 -69.83 4.39
N ILE A 8 -10.45 -70.39 3.55
CA ILE A 8 -9.25 -69.70 3.13
C ILE A 8 -9.61 -68.58 2.13
N LEU A 9 -10.57 -68.78 1.25
CA LEU A 9 -11.05 -67.75 0.34
C LEU A 9 -11.83 -66.64 1.06
N GLN A 10 -12.56 -66.95 2.12
CA GLN A 10 -13.24 -65.92 2.91
C GLN A 10 -12.27 -65.12 3.79
N ALA A 11 -11.18 -65.70 4.29
CA ALA A 11 -10.16 -64.95 5.05
C ALA A 11 -9.34 -64.01 4.17
N LEU A 12 -9.09 -64.38 2.90
CA LEU A 12 -8.39 -63.51 1.94
C LEU A 12 -9.26 -62.32 1.47
N ALA A 13 -10.59 -62.48 1.43
CA ALA A 13 -11.50 -61.42 1.00
C ALA A 13 -11.65 -60.34 2.10
N LEU A 14 -11.51 -60.67 3.37
CA LEU A 14 -11.57 -59.72 4.49
C LEU A 14 -10.29 -58.94 4.70
N LEU A 15 -9.17 -59.41 4.22
CA LEU A 15 -7.87 -58.72 4.32
C LEU A 15 -7.71 -57.60 3.27
N PHE A 16 -8.48 -57.61 2.16
CA PHE A 16 -8.43 -56.60 1.13
C PHE A 16 -9.38 -55.40 1.33
N ILE A 17 -10.33 -55.49 2.27
CA ILE A 17 -11.28 -54.39 2.56
C ILE A 17 -10.69 -53.43 3.60
N GLY A 18 -9.67 -53.84 4.35
CA GLY A 18 -9.06 -52.99 5.39
C GLY A 18 -8.00 -52.00 4.91
N ALA A 19 -7.57 -52.06 3.66
CA ALA A 19 -6.43 -51.26 3.18
C ALA A 19 -6.83 -50.02 2.37
N PHE A 20 -8.12 -49.66 2.25
CA PHE A 20 -8.58 -48.55 1.41
C PHE A 20 -9.22 -47.41 2.15
N LEU A 21 -9.07 -47.30 3.48
CA LEU A 21 -9.66 -46.22 4.27
C LEU A 21 -8.65 -45.29 4.93
N PHE A 22 -7.40 -45.28 4.53
CA PHE A 22 -6.43 -44.31 5.01
C PHE A 22 -5.73 -43.59 3.86
N SER A 23 -6.40 -42.65 3.21
CA SER A 23 -5.72 -41.57 2.49
C SER A 23 -6.70 -40.52 1.96
N THR A 24 -7.44 -39.88 2.85
CA THR A 24 -7.95 -38.54 2.58
C THR A 24 -7.64 -37.67 3.80
N GLY A 25 -6.34 -37.52 4.07
CA GLY A 25 -5.89 -36.40 4.88
C GLY A 25 -6.24 -35.12 4.09
N PRO A 26 -6.79 -34.08 4.74
CA PRO A 26 -6.94 -32.80 4.05
C PRO A 26 -5.56 -32.39 3.56
N SER A 27 -5.40 -32.27 2.24
CA SER A 27 -4.25 -31.65 1.66
C SER A 27 -4.30 -30.18 2.13
N VAL A 28 -3.53 -29.88 3.17
CA VAL A 28 -3.23 -28.49 3.53
C VAL A 28 -2.47 -27.96 2.32
N GLN A 29 -3.20 -27.32 1.43
CA GLN A 29 -2.57 -26.48 0.42
C GLN A 29 -1.85 -25.40 1.23
N ALA A 30 -0.53 -25.51 1.26
CA ALA A 30 0.31 -24.41 1.71
C ALA A 30 -0.08 -23.23 0.83
N GLN A 31 -0.87 -22.32 1.38
CA GLN A 31 -1.09 -21.02 0.78
C GLN A 31 0.30 -20.42 0.67
N SER A 32 0.78 -20.31 -0.57
CA SER A 32 2.02 -19.61 -0.85
C SER A 32 1.86 -18.24 -0.21
N ALA A 33 2.60 -17.99 0.87
CA ALA A 33 2.65 -16.70 1.50
C ALA A 33 3.11 -15.73 0.41
N SER A 34 2.17 -14.99 -0.15
CA SER A 34 2.50 -13.96 -1.12
C SER A 34 3.42 -12.99 -0.40
N THR A 35 4.64 -12.82 -0.89
CA THR A 35 5.55 -11.79 -0.37
C THR A 35 4.76 -10.47 -0.34
N PRO A 36 4.63 -9.83 0.82
CA PRO A 36 3.91 -8.56 0.90
C PRO A 36 4.51 -7.58 -0.13
N ARG A 37 3.67 -7.07 -1.02
CA ARG A 37 4.11 -6.01 -1.92
C ARG A 37 4.13 -4.70 -1.13
N PRO A 38 5.14 -3.86 -1.32
CA PRO A 38 5.15 -2.56 -0.67
C PRO A 38 3.92 -1.76 -1.11
N SER A 39 3.37 -0.99 -0.19
CA SER A 39 2.32 -0.02 -0.52
C SER A 39 2.89 1.00 -1.50
N SER A 40 2.11 1.38 -2.50
CA SER A 40 2.58 2.32 -3.52
C SER A 40 1.48 3.28 -3.96
N ALA A 41 1.90 4.47 -4.39
CA ALA A 41 1.07 5.44 -5.08
C ALA A 41 1.80 5.98 -6.32
N SER A 42 1.06 6.60 -7.22
CA SER A 42 1.61 7.23 -8.41
C SER A 42 1.00 8.62 -8.58
N ILE A 43 1.84 9.59 -8.85
CA ILE A 43 1.44 10.97 -9.16
C ILE A 43 1.96 11.38 -10.53
N ARG A 44 1.34 12.42 -11.10
CA ARG A 44 1.78 13.02 -12.35
C ARG A 44 2.04 14.50 -12.11
N THR A 45 3.14 15.00 -12.65
CA THR A 45 3.55 16.40 -12.51
C THR A 45 4.19 16.92 -13.79
N PRO A 46 3.93 18.16 -14.19
CA PRO A 46 4.67 18.81 -15.27
C PRO A 46 6.09 19.21 -14.83
N ASP A 47 6.31 19.43 -13.55
CA ASP A 47 7.56 19.91 -12.95
C ASP A 47 8.30 18.74 -12.27
N PHE A 48 8.75 17.80 -13.10
CA PHE A 48 9.29 16.52 -12.65
C PHE A 48 10.47 16.66 -11.68
N ASP A 49 11.50 17.42 -12.03
CA ASP A 49 12.71 17.57 -11.22
C ASP A 49 12.40 18.29 -9.89
N GLU A 50 11.57 19.32 -9.94
CA GLU A 50 11.14 20.05 -8.75
C GLU A 50 10.34 19.16 -7.83
N SER A 51 9.46 18.31 -8.36
CA SER A 51 8.67 17.36 -7.57
C SER A 51 9.56 16.32 -6.91
N VAL A 52 10.51 15.71 -7.63
CA VAL A 52 11.46 14.77 -7.03
C VAL A 52 12.21 15.42 -5.87
N GLN A 53 12.73 16.64 -6.08
CA GLN A 53 13.45 17.38 -5.05
C GLN A 53 12.54 17.73 -3.85
N TRP A 54 11.30 18.14 -4.12
CA TRP A 54 10.34 18.49 -3.08
C TRP A 54 10.04 17.30 -2.15
N TYR A 55 9.80 16.10 -2.71
CA TYR A 55 9.54 14.91 -1.91
C TYR A 55 10.76 14.47 -1.10
N GLN A 56 11.98 14.67 -1.62
CA GLN A 56 13.20 14.44 -0.85
C GLN A 56 13.32 15.43 0.31
N ASP A 57 13.22 16.71 0.05
CA ASP A 57 13.49 17.78 1.02
C ASP A 57 12.39 17.93 2.07
N LYS A 58 11.13 17.81 1.65
CA LYS A 58 9.99 18.07 2.53
C LYS A 58 9.51 16.82 3.25
N LEU A 59 9.45 15.69 2.57
CA LEU A 59 8.91 14.46 3.12
C LEU A 59 9.95 13.35 3.37
N GLY A 60 11.23 13.60 3.07
CA GLY A 60 12.32 12.65 3.35
C GLY A 60 12.27 11.37 2.50
N PHE A 61 11.66 11.42 1.32
CA PHE A 61 11.72 10.32 0.39
C PHE A 61 13.12 10.15 -0.18
N ARG A 62 13.56 8.92 -0.37
CA ARG A 62 14.82 8.57 -1.02
C ARG A 62 14.57 8.18 -2.47
N LEU A 63 15.26 8.79 -3.41
CA LEU A 63 15.19 8.39 -4.82
C LEU A 63 15.87 7.03 -5.00
N LEU A 64 15.13 6.04 -5.50
CA LEU A 64 15.64 4.71 -5.84
C LEU A 64 16.19 4.66 -7.26
N GLY A 65 15.56 5.36 -8.18
CA GLY A 65 15.97 5.43 -9.56
C GLY A 65 15.06 6.32 -10.39
N SER A 66 15.60 6.77 -11.52
CA SER A 66 14.86 7.53 -12.52
C SER A 66 15.20 7.00 -13.90
N GLN A 67 14.23 7.02 -14.80
CA GLN A 67 14.42 6.60 -16.20
C GLN A 67 13.63 7.49 -17.15
N SER A 68 14.20 7.71 -18.33
CA SER A 68 13.50 8.34 -19.43
C SER A 68 12.63 7.31 -20.14
N LEU A 69 11.38 7.63 -20.33
CA LEU A 69 10.39 6.84 -21.08
C LEU A 69 9.89 7.69 -22.24
N VAL A 70 9.25 7.05 -23.20
CA VAL A 70 8.55 7.78 -24.27
C VAL A 70 7.06 7.52 -24.10
N PRO A 71 6.26 8.56 -23.80
CA PRO A 71 6.64 9.94 -23.51
C PRO A 71 6.98 10.18 -22.02
N GLY A 72 7.98 11.06 -21.74
CA GLY A 72 8.27 11.60 -20.41
C GLY A 72 9.30 10.83 -19.60
N ARG A 73 9.40 11.18 -18.30
CA ARG A 73 10.31 10.57 -17.32
C ARG A 73 9.52 9.95 -16.16
N ARG A 74 10.12 8.97 -15.51
CA ARG A 74 9.58 8.35 -14.29
C ARG A 74 10.66 8.23 -13.23
N ALA A 75 10.34 8.60 -12.00
CA ALA A 75 11.15 8.34 -10.82
C ALA A 75 10.40 7.42 -9.86
N VAL A 76 11.14 6.57 -9.17
CA VAL A 76 10.65 5.75 -8.07
C VAL A 76 11.36 6.18 -6.82
N MET A 77 10.60 6.55 -5.81
CA MET A 77 11.06 7.03 -4.52
C MET A 77 10.55 6.11 -3.42
N GLU A 78 11.24 6.08 -2.29
CA GLU A 78 10.89 5.23 -1.17
C GLU A 78 10.97 5.98 0.16
N ARG A 79 10.00 5.73 1.05
CA ARG A 79 10.04 6.14 2.45
C ARG A 79 9.37 5.06 3.31
N SER A 80 10.11 4.49 4.28
CA SER A 80 9.58 3.51 5.25
C SER A 80 8.80 2.35 4.61
N GLY A 81 9.28 1.81 3.48
CA GLY A 81 8.64 0.72 2.75
C GLY A 81 7.48 1.15 1.84
N PHE A 82 7.13 2.42 1.81
CA PHE A 82 6.17 2.97 0.86
C PHE A 82 6.88 3.45 -0.41
N LEU A 83 6.35 3.07 -1.57
CA LEU A 83 6.86 3.49 -2.88
C LEU A 83 6.00 4.59 -3.48
N LEU A 84 6.65 5.65 -3.93
CA LEU A 84 6.01 6.73 -4.69
C LEU A 84 6.60 6.76 -6.10
N GLU A 85 5.74 6.60 -7.10
CA GLU A 85 6.12 6.84 -8.48
C GLU A 85 5.74 8.27 -8.89
N ILE A 86 6.72 9.03 -9.37
CA ILE A 86 6.51 10.34 -9.96
C ILE A 86 6.66 10.20 -11.47
N ASN A 87 5.62 10.52 -12.19
CA ASN A 87 5.58 10.47 -13.64
C ASN A 87 5.50 11.89 -14.21
N GLU A 88 6.38 12.20 -15.16
CA GLU A 88 6.31 13.44 -15.91
C GLU A 88 5.04 13.47 -16.76
N ALA A 89 4.27 14.52 -16.63
CA ALA A 89 3.10 14.76 -17.48
C ALA A 89 3.52 15.73 -18.59
N ASP A 90 3.30 15.36 -19.84
CA ASP A 90 3.26 16.38 -20.89
C ASP A 90 2.22 17.42 -20.49
N HIS A 91 2.51 18.69 -20.73
CA HIS A 91 1.73 19.86 -20.31
C HIS A 91 0.28 19.52 -20.01
N ILE A 92 -0.16 19.81 -18.79
CA ILE A 92 -1.56 19.64 -18.42
C ILE A 92 -2.35 20.44 -19.47
N LEU A 93 -2.92 19.74 -20.43
CA LEU A 93 -4.01 20.34 -21.21
C LEU A 93 -5.00 20.79 -20.14
N PRO A 94 -5.37 22.08 -20.09
CA PRO A 94 -6.47 22.50 -19.24
C PRO A 94 -7.59 21.51 -19.52
N ALA A 95 -8.09 20.81 -18.49
CA ALA A 95 -9.25 20.00 -18.67
C ALA A 95 -10.27 20.89 -19.36
N GLU A 96 -10.70 20.53 -20.59
CA GLU A 96 -11.79 21.20 -21.27
C GLU A 96 -12.85 21.40 -20.20
N PRO A 97 -13.33 22.62 -19.96
CA PRO A 97 -14.34 22.86 -18.96
C PRO A 97 -15.56 22.03 -19.38
N ASP A 98 -15.69 20.84 -18.81
CA ASP A 98 -16.91 20.04 -18.95
C ASP A 98 -18.00 20.85 -18.22
N THR A 99 -18.70 21.64 -19.01
CA THR A 99 -19.77 22.54 -18.55
C THR A 99 -20.96 21.78 -17.95
N THR A 100 -20.94 20.46 -17.97
CA THR A 100 -22.03 19.60 -17.44
C THR A 100 -21.64 18.78 -16.22
N ALA A 101 -20.35 18.61 -15.93
CA ALA A 101 -19.90 17.94 -14.72
C ALA A 101 -19.56 19.00 -13.68
N THR A 102 -20.31 19.06 -12.60
CA THR A 102 -19.84 19.63 -11.36
C THR A 102 -18.63 18.79 -10.96
N VAL A 103 -17.43 19.22 -11.35
CA VAL A 103 -16.17 18.59 -10.91
C VAL A 103 -16.14 18.74 -9.41
N GLN A 104 -16.62 17.74 -8.72
CA GLN A 104 -16.29 17.57 -7.31
C GLN A 104 -14.79 17.32 -7.31
N VAL A 105 -14.01 18.38 -7.10
CA VAL A 105 -12.61 18.25 -6.75
C VAL A 105 -12.60 17.32 -5.55
N THR A 106 -12.21 16.07 -5.78
CA THR A 106 -12.17 15.09 -4.70
C THR A 106 -11.24 15.64 -3.65
N LYS A 107 -11.78 15.93 -2.47
CA LYS A 107 -10.98 16.34 -1.31
C LYS A 107 -10.14 15.20 -0.75
N ALA A 108 -10.19 14.04 -1.41
CA ALA A 108 -9.44 12.87 -1.03
C ALA A 108 -7.94 13.05 -1.28
N PRO A 109 -7.08 12.66 -0.35
CA PRO A 109 -5.64 12.64 -0.57
C PRO A 109 -5.27 11.58 -1.62
N VAL A 110 -4.27 11.88 -2.44
CA VAL A 110 -3.72 10.92 -3.43
C VAL A 110 -2.64 10.03 -2.82
N VAL A 111 -2.03 10.47 -1.74
CA VAL A 111 -0.98 9.78 -1.00
C VAL A 111 -1.25 9.92 0.48
N SER A 112 -1.14 8.81 1.24
CA SER A 112 -1.16 8.81 2.69
C SER A 112 0.19 8.29 3.21
N VAL A 113 0.84 9.06 4.07
CA VAL A 113 2.18 8.79 4.59
C VAL A 113 2.11 8.65 6.11
N LEU A 114 2.63 7.55 6.63
CA LEU A 114 2.76 7.36 8.07
C LEU A 114 3.89 8.24 8.63
N VAL A 115 3.61 8.89 9.73
CA VAL A 115 4.55 9.72 10.49
C VAL A 115 4.44 9.39 11.99
N PRO A 116 5.53 9.52 12.76
CA PRO A 116 5.50 9.20 14.19
C PRO A 116 4.77 10.25 15.06
N ASP A 117 4.61 11.48 14.56
CA ASP A 117 4.00 12.59 15.28
C ASP A 117 3.52 13.62 14.25
N VAL A 118 2.22 13.65 14.03
CA VAL A 118 1.59 14.52 13.00
C VAL A 118 1.70 16.00 13.40
N ASP A 119 1.58 16.33 14.69
CA ASP A 119 1.64 17.72 15.15
C ASP A 119 3.03 18.32 14.88
N LYS A 120 4.08 17.61 15.28
CA LYS A 120 5.46 18.06 15.04
C LYS A 120 5.78 18.13 13.55
N GLU A 121 5.32 17.15 12.78
CA GLU A 121 5.58 17.12 11.34
C GLU A 121 4.89 18.29 10.63
N ILE A 122 3.65 18.62 10.98
CA ILE A 122 2.93 19.78 10.43
C ILE A 122 3.61 21.09 10.83
N GLU A 123 4.08 21.21 12.08
CA GLU A 123 4.82 22.41 12.49
C GLU A 123 6.11 22.59 11.68
N ARG A 124 6.87 21.49 11.48
CA ARG A 124 8.09 21.47 10.67
C ARG A 124 7.81 21.85 9.21
N LEU A 125 6.79 21.26 8.61
CA LEU A 125 6.41 21.51 7.21
C LEU A 125 5.92 22.94 7.00
N ARG A 126 5.13 23.48 7.94
CA ARG A 126 4.68 24.87 7.90
C ARG A 126 5.86 25.85 7.94
N LYS A 127 6.85 25.60 8.83
CA LYS A 127 8.11 26.39 8.87
C LYS A 127 8.91 26.28 7.58
N ALA A 128 8.81 25.15 6.88
CA ALA A 128 9.45 24.93 5.58
C ALA A 128 8.63 25.49 4.39
N GLY A 129 7.53 26.23 4.63
CA GLY A 129 6.72 26.87 3.61
C GLY A 129 5.73 25.94 2.89
N VAL A 130 5.44 24.77 3.44
CA VAL A 130 4.45 23.85 2.87
C VAL A 130 3.03 24.30 3.24
N GLU A 131 2.14 24.30 2.27
CA GLU A 131 0.72 24.63 2.46
C GLU A 131 0.02 23.54 3.28
N VAL A 132 -0.53 23.90 4.44
CA VAL A 132 -1.34 23.02 5.29
C VAL A 132 -2.80 23.21 4.94
N LEU A 133 -3.46 22.14 4.47
CA LEU A 133 -4.86 22.14 4.04
C LEU A 133 -5.81 21.77 5.18
N GLN A 134 -5.34 20.94 6.11
CA GLN A 134 -6.07 20.49 7.30
C GLN A 134 -5.08 20.40 8.45
N ASN A 135 -5.42 21.01 9.59
CA ASN A 135 -4.64 20.88 10.81
C ASN A 135 -4.78 19.47 11.40
N PRO A 136 -3.85 19.06 12.30
CA PRO A 136 -3.95 17.79 12.99
C PRO A 136 -5.28 17.59 13.71
N GLU A 137 -5.97 16.50 13.42
CA GLU A 137 -7.21 16.09 14.09
C GLU A 137 -7.31 14.56 14.16
N ASP A 138 -8.03 14.04 15.15
CA ASP A 138 -8.23 12.61 15.29
C ASP A 138 -9.36 12.17 14.37
N GLU A 139 -9.16 11.02 13.68
CA GLU A 139 -10.22 10.41 12.88
C GLU A 139 -11.38 9.94 13.75
N LEU A 140 -12.58 9.92 13.18
CA LEU A 140 -13.82 9.54 13.90
C LEU A 140 -13.76 8.13 14.51
N ASP A 141 -12.99 7.23 13.93
CA ASP A 141 -12.79 5.87 14.45
C ASP A 141 -11.70 5.77 15.51
N GLY A 142 -11.03 6.89 15.82
CA GLY A 142 -10.01 7.02 16.86
C GLY A 142 -8.71 6.26 16.59
N ARG A 143 -8.52 5.70 15.40
CA ARG A 143 -7.32 4.90 15.08
C ARG A 143 -6.13 5.71 14.63
N PHE A 144 -6.38 6.87 14.05
CA PHE A 144 -5.34 7.73 13.51
C PHE A 144 -5.59 9.20 13.86
N ARG A 145 -4.48 9.91 14.07
CA ARG A 145 -4.43 11.36 14.03
C ARG A 145 -3.92 11.77 12.65
N THR A 146 -4.63 12.65 11.96
CA THR A 146 -4.36 12.98 10.56
C THR A 146 -4.24 14.48 10.34
N ALA A 147 -3.48 14.85 9.31
CA ALA A 147 -3.43 16.21 8.79
C ALA A 147 -3.24 16.15 7.27
N GLN A 148 -3.54 17.23 6.57
CA GLN A 148 -3.37 17.27 5.13
C GLN A 148 -2.55 18.47 4.70
N ILE A 149 -1.67 18.23 3.72
CA ILE A 149 -0.81 19.23 3.10
C ILE A 149 -0.98 19.21 1.59
N ARG A 150 -0.39 20.18 0.93
CA ARG A 150 -0.29 20.24 -0.53
C ARG A 150 1.15 20.18 -0.97
N ASP A 151 1.45 19.36 -2.00
CA ASP A 151 2.75 19.36 -2.63
C ASP A 151 2.89 20.49 -3.68
N ASN A 152 4.06 20.59 -4.32
CA ASN A 152 4.32 21.56 -5.37
C ASN A 152 3.50 21.32 -6.65
N GLY A 153 3.10 20.06 -6.92
CA GLY A 153 2.23 19.65 -8.03
C GLY A 153 0.73 19.81 -7.73
N ARG A 154 0.38 20.43 -6.60
CA ARG A 154 -0.98 20.67 -6.10
C ARG A 154 -1.73 19.40 -5.69
N HIS A 155 -1.04 18.27 -5.49
CA HIS A 155 -1.66 17.06 -4.94
C HIS A 155 -1.89 17.21 -3.45
N ARG A 156 -2.97 16.59 -2.98
CA ARG A 156 -3.30 16.51 -1.56
C ARG A 156 -2.62 15.28 -0.95
N ILE A 157 -1.85 15.48 0.09
CA ILE A 157 -1.15 14.43 0.83
C ILE A 157 -1.68 14.41 2.24
N GLU A 158 -1.99 13.23 2.74
CA GLU A 158 -2.36 12.99 4.13
C GLU A 158 -1.16 12.49 4.92
N LEU A 159 -0.95 13.05 6.08
CA LEU A 159 -0.03 12.54 7.10
C LEU A 159 -0.86 11.81 8.14
N ARG A 160 -0.44 10.62 8.56
CA ARG A 160 -1.16 9.77 9.50
C ARG A 160 -0.25 9.29 10.62
N GLU A 161 -0.71 9.45 11.85
CA GLU A 161 -0.09 8.92 13.06
C GLU A 161 -1.05 7.92 13.69
N PRO A 162 -0.64 6.65 13.93
CA PRO A 162 -1.49 5.69 14.62
C PRO A 162 -1.72 6.09 16.09
N ILE A 163 -2.98 6.12 16.53
CA ILE A 163 -3.38 6.36 17.91
C ILE A 163 -3.79 5.00 18.51
N ASP A 164 -2.88 4.11 18.75
CA ASP A 164 -3.18 2.90 19.48
C ASP A 164 -2.46 2.86 20.83
N GLU A 165 -3.09 2.24 21.82
CA GLU A 165 -2.57 2.14 23.19
C GLU A 165 -1.20 1.42 23.26
N ASN A 166 -0.80 0.72 22.21
CA ASN A 166 0.47 0.02 22.10
C ASN A 166 1.53 0.81 21.29
N GLY A 167 1.17 1.99 20.81
CA GLY A 167 2.05 2.99 20.21
C GLY A 167 2.93 2.49 19.07
N PHE A 168 3.25 3.34 18.15
CA PHE A 168 4.19 3.17 17.04
C PHE A 168 5.56 2.57 17.44
N ASN A 169 5.81 2.36 18.73
CA ASN A 169 7.00 1.69 19.28
C ASN A 169 7.18 0.23 18.84
N ALA A 170 6.18 -0.39 18.26
CA ALA A 170 6.28 -1.76 17.76
C ALA A 170 6.90 -1.85 16.34
N MET A 171 6.95 -0.77 15.58
CA MET A 171 7.50 -0.76 14.21
C MET A 171 8.96 -0.30 14.12
N GLY A 172 9.57 0.07 15.24
CA GLY A 172 10.91 0.67 15.29
C GLY A 172 11.98 -0.12 16.03
N ARG A 173 11.80 -1.45 16.21
CA ARG A 173 12.85 -2.30 16.78
C ARG A 173 13.26 -3.41 15.84
#